data_41038f87c636d83e387b6342d877a392
#
_entry.id   41038f87c636d83e387b6342d877a392
#
_cell.length_a   1.000
_cell.length_b   1.000
_cell.length_c   1.000
_cell.angle_alpha   90.00
_cell.angle_beta   90.00
_cell.angle_gamma   90.00
#
_symmetry.space_group_name_H-M   'P 1'
#
loop_
_entity.id
_entity.type
_entity.pdbx_description
1 polymer ?
#
loop_
_entity_poly.entity_id
_entity_poly.type
_entity_poly.pdbx_seq_one_letter_code
_entity_poly.pdbx_strand_id
1 'polypeptide(L)'
;MKSGFSKTSLLLLTAALAACATTGERGGRSQSGGVEVGRFHLGEQTIARSQIAIEPFDRADANRPEFPAYVAAVTRELTRLGWTVVPTTRQSEQIALIDVEQGSREAIAALSAARVGRGIAGAPPVGSSANVTATLLEVAIRRRSDGTVFWEGRAVGEGRTGTAEAAGTAAVGRLAGALFRDFPGESGRIIRVR
;
A
#
# COMPACT_ATOMS: atom_id res chain seq x y z
N MET A 1 25.02 -72.70 59.16
CA MET A 1 24.04 -73.36 58.27
C MET A 1 23.22 -72.28 57.56
N LYS A 2 23.18 -72.35 56.19
CA LYS A 2 22.27 -71.69 55.24
C LYS A 2 22.40 -70.18 55.14
N SER A 3 23.13 -69.58 54.23
CA SER A 3 22.87 -69.45 52.77
C SER A 3 21.59 -68.66 52.48
N GLY A 4 21.80 -67.40 51.98
CA GLY A 4 20.78 -66.55 51.46
C GLY A 4 21.37 -65.54 50.50
N PHE A 5 21.46 -65.93 49.23
CA PHE A 5 21.89 -65.02 48.11
C PHE A 5 20.78 -64.05 47.86
N SER A 6 21.08 -62.77 47.94
CA SER A 6 20.19 -61.73 47.43
C SER A 6 20.77 -61.12 46.13
N LYS A 7 20.08 -61.38 45.04
CA LYS A 7 20.41 -60.88 43.70
C LYS A 7 19.97 -59.43 43.58
N THR A 8 20.95 -58.57 43.57
CA THR A 8 20.70 -57.15 43.19
C THR A 8 20.58 -57.02 41.67
N SER A 9 19.41 -56.84 41.20
CA SER A 9 19.12 -56.51 39.80
C SER A 9 19.50 -55.07 39.55
N LEU A 10 20.50 -54.89 38.72
CA LEU A 10 20.94 -53.61 38.20
C LEU A 10 20.01 -53.20 37.03
N LEU A 11 19.05 -52.33 37.26
CA LEU A 11 18.23 -51.73 36.22
C LEU A 11 19.02 -50.65 35.54
N LEU A 12 19.48 -50.90 34.32
CA LEU A 12 20.00 -49.92 33.41
C LEU A 12 18.84 -49.11 32.83
N LEU A 13 18.72 -47.87 33.30
CA LEU A 13 17.78 -46.88 32.76
C LEU A 13 18.43 -46.18 31.56
N THR A 14 18.18 -46.65 30.36
CA THR A 14 18.55 -45.98 29.12
C THR A 14 17.60 -44.83 28.88
N ALA A 15 18.05 -43.60 29.18
CA ALA A 15 17.37 -42.36 28.81
C ALA A 15 17.51 -42.14 27.31
N ALA A 16 16.47 -42.41 26.55
CA ALA A 16 16.36 -42.02 25.17
C ALA A 16 16.07 -40.51 25.09
N LEU A 17 17.08 -39.72 24.77
CA LEU A 17 16.92 -38.34 24.37
C LEU A 17 16.24 -38.32 22.99
N ALA A 18 14.94 -38.17 22.97
CA ALA A 18 14.19 -37.81 21.77
C ALA A 18 14.48 -36.33 21.49
N ALA A 19 15.47 -36.05 20.66
CA ALA A 19 15.65 -34.75 20.05
C ALA A 19 14.48 -34.50 19.11
N CYS A 20 13.44 -33.82 19.59
CA CYS A 20 12.44 -33.19 18.72
C CYS A 20 13.14 -32.08 17.94
N ALA A 21 13.68 -32.44 16.76
CA ALA A 21 13.99 -31.49 15.74
C ALA A 21 12.65 -30.89 15.28
N THR A 22 12.21 -29.84 15.95
CA THR A 22 11.22 -28.93 15.39
C THR A 22 11.91 -28.24 14.24
N THR A 23 11.86 -28.86 13.06
CA THR A 23 11.96 -28.14 11.80
C THR A 23 10.83 -27.13 11.78
N GLY A 24 11.09 -25.98 12.38
CA GLY A 24 10.28 -24.80 12.17
C GLY A 24 10.34 -24.50 10.67
N GLU A 25 9.42 -25.08 9.92
CA GLU A 25 9.00 -24.48 8.67
C GLU A 25 8.56 -23.07 9.02
N ARG A 26 9.55 -22.16 8.99
CA ARG A 26 9.26 -20.76 8.68
C ARG A 26 8.71 -20.77 7.27
N GLY A 27 7.48 -21.28 7.13
CA GLY A 27 6.63 -20.92 6.04
C GLY A 27 6.61 -19.41 6.07
N GLY A 28 7.41 -18.81 5.20
CA GLY A 28 7.34 -17.40 4.90
C GLY A 28 5.90 -17.15 4.51
N ARG A 29 5.05 -16.81 5.49
CA ARG A 29 3.84 -16.08 5.21
C ARG A 29 4.34 -14.86 4.48
N SER A 30 4.31 -14.91 3.14
CA SER A 30 4.25 -13.72 2.32
C SER A 30 3.22 -12.86 3.03
N GLN A 31 3.68 -11.89 3.79
CA GLN A 31 2.80 -10.86 4.31
C GLN A 31 2.38 -10.07 3.07
N SER A 32 1.42 -10.66 2.35
CA SER A 32 0.73 -9.98 1.28
C SER A 32 0.11 -8.75 1.90
N GLY A 33 0.86 -7.68 1.81
CA GLY A 33 0.39 -6.43 1.49
C GLY A 33 -0.28 -5.60 2.52
N GLY A 34 0.46 -5.13 3.52
CA GLY A 34 0.14 -3.81 4.05
C GLY A 34 0.38 -2.76 2.96
N VAL A 35 -0.51 -1.79 2.83
CA VAL A 35 -0.31 -0.62 1.98
C VAL A 35 0.37 0.47 2.81
N GLU A 36 1.49 0.99 2.33
CA GLU A 36 2.13 2.16 2.93
C GLU A 36 1.46 3.42 2.40
N VAL A 37 0.99 4.28 3.29
CA VAL A 37 0.23 5.48 2.95
C VAL A 37 0.87 6.68 3.61
N GLY A 38 1.22 7.67 2.79
CA GLY A 38 1.63 9.01 3.22
C GLY A 38 0.62 10.04 2.75
N ARG A 39 0.33 11.04 3.58
CA ARG A 39 -0.61 12.12 3.25
C ARG A 39 -0.06 13.45 3.69
N PHE A 40 -0.37 14.50 2.95
CA PHE A 40 -0.09 15.88 3.28
C PHE A 40 -1.30 16.76 2.95
N HIS A 41 -1.68 17.69 3.84
CA HIS A 41 -2.77 18.63 3.59
C HIS A 41 -2.57 19.94 4.36
N LEU A 42 -3.19 21.01 3.86
CA LEU A 42 -3.12 22.35 4.43
C LEU A 42 -4.03 22.56 5.66
N GLY A 43 -4.71 21.50 6.10
CA GLY A 43 -5.67 21.53 7.19
C GLY A 43 -7.05 21.06 6.73
N GLU A 44 -7.79 20.41 7.63
CA GLU A 44 -9.08 19.81 7.30
C GLU A 44 -10.13 20.83 6.83
N GLN A 45 -10.13 22.02 7.45
CA GLN A 45 -11.02 23.13 7.12
C GLN A 45 -10.81 23.71 5.72
N THR A 46 -9.70 23.43 5.07
CA THR A 46 -9.43 23.87 3.68
C THR A 46 -10.05 22.95 2.65
N ILE A 47 -10.54 21.78 3.07
CA ILE A 47 -11.03 20.72 2.20
C ILE A 47 -12.57 20.80 2.08
N ALA A 48 -13.05 21.70 1.22
CA ALA A 48 -14.47 21.73 0.88
C ALA A 48 -14.83 20.57 -0.07
N ARG A 49 -15.85 19.81 0.27
CA ARG A 49 -16.34 18.71 -0.58
C ARG A 49 -17.44 19.26 -1.50
N SER A 50 -17.09 19.41 -2.77
CA SER A 50 -17.97 19.97 -3.80
C SER A 50 -17.87 19.15 -5.10
N GLN A 51 -18.03 19.77 -6.23
CA GLN A 51 -17.74 19.12 -7.52
C GLN A 51 -16.23 18.99 -7.72
N ILE A 52 -15.81 17.82 -8.20
CA ILE A 52 -14.42 17.50 -8.48
C ILE A 52 -14.32 16.74 -9.81
N ALA A 53 -13.36 17.14 -10.65
CA ALA A 53 -13.00 16.39 -11.85
C ALA A 53 -11.74 15.55 -11.57
N ILE A 54 -11.58 14.45 -12.28
CA ILE A 54 -10.38 13.61 -12.18
C ILE A 54 -9.61 13.70 -13.49
N GLU A 55 -8.32 14.00 -13.39
CA GLU A 55 -7.39 14.07 -14.51
C GLU A 55 -6.10 13.29 -14.22
N PRO A 56 -5.37 12.84 -15.24
CA PRO A 56 -4.03 12.32 -15.04
C PRO A 56 -3.05 13.44 -14.70
N PHE A 57 -1.99 13.13 -13.96
CA PHE A 57 -0.86 14.04 -13.76
C PHE A 57 -0.15 14.34 -15.07
N ASP A 58 0.16 13.31 -15.85
CA ASP A 58 0.63 13.48 -17.22
C ASP A 58 -0.54 13.25 -18.19
N ARG A 59 -0.75 14.21 -19.08
CA ARG A 59 -1.81 14.11 -20.11
C ARG A 59 -1.66 12.90 -21.02
N ALA A 60 -0.45 12.40 -21.22
CA ALA A 60 -0.19 11.20 -21.99
C ALA A 60 -0.87 9.95 -21.38
N ASP A 61 -0.98 9.90 -20.06
CA ASP A 61 -1.59 8.80 -19.34
C ASP A 61 -3.11 8.68 -19.55
N ALA A 62 -3.77 9.75 -19.99
CA ALA A 62 -5.19 9.69 -20.37
C ALA A 62 -5.48 8.65 -21.48
N ASN A 63 -4.47 8.33 -22.29
CA ASN A 63 -4.59 7.37 -23.40
C ASN A 63 -4.24 5.93 -22.99
N ARG A 64 -3.83 5.68 -21.74
CA ARG A 64 -3.54 4.33 -21.26
C ARG A 64 -4.84 3.53 -21.14
N PRO A 65 -4.89 2.28 -21.62
CA PRO A 65 -6.12 1.45 -21.56
C PRO A 65 -6.65 1.26 -20.15
N GLU A 66 -5.76 1.26 -19.14
CA GLU A 66 -6.10 1.06 -17.73
C GLU A 66 -6.61 2.33 -17.05
N PHE A 67 -6.38 3.51 -17.62
CA PHE A 67 -6.69 4.80 -16.99
C PHE A 67 -8.17 4.93 -16.57
N PRO A 68 -9.16 4.51 -17.38
CA PRO A 68 -10.57 4.57 -16.96
C PRO A 68 -10.86 3.77 -15.69
N ALA A 69 -10.17 2.64 -15.48
CA ALA A 69 -10.33 1.84 -14.27
C ALA A 69 -9.69 2.51 -13.05
N TYR A 70 -8.58 3.24 -13.23
CA TYR A 70 -7.97 4.06 -12.16
C TYR A 70 -8.88 5.20 -11.76
N VAL A 71 -9.45 5.90 -12.74
CA VAL A 71 -10.48 6.93 -12.51
C VAL A 71 -11.66 6.36 -11.72
N ALA A 72 -12.18 5.20 -12.12
CA ALA A 72 -13.31 4.56 -11.44
C ALA A 72 -12.99 4.20 -9.98
N ALA A 73 -11.77 3.74 -9.69
CA ALA A 73 -11.33 3.43 -8.33
C ALA A 73 -11.31 4.68 -7.44
N VAL A 74 -10.72 5.78 -7.93
CA VAL A 74 -10.65 7.04 -7.18
C VAL A 74 -12.04 7.71 -7.08
N THR A 75 -12.85 7.66 -8.15
CA THR A 75 -14.24 8.14 -8.14
C THR A 75 -15.04 7.52 -7.00
N ARG A 76 -14.96 6.20 -6.83
CA ARG A 76 -15.69 5.51 -5.77
C ARG A 76 -15.35 6.05 -4.39
N GLU A 77 -14.07 6.28 -4.11
CA GLU A 77 -13.62 6.79 -2.83
C GLU A 77 -14.00 8.27 -2.62
N LEU A 78 -13.82 9.12 -3.63
CA LEU A 78 -14.22 10.52 -3.55
C LEU A 78 -15.73 10.66 -3.34
N THR A 79 -16.55 9.88 -4.06
CA THR A 79 -18.00 9.86 -3.89
C THR A 79 -18.40 9.40 -2.49
N ARG A 80 -17.77 8.35 -1.96
CA ARG A 80 -17.96 7.89 -0.58
C ARG A 80 -17.65 8.97 0.46
N LEU A 81 -16.69 9.83 0.17
CA LEU A 81 -16.30 10.94 1.03
C LEU A 81 -17.15 12.21 0.85
N GLY A 82 -18.12 12.19 -0.06
CA GLY A 82 -19.10 13.27 -0.26
C GLY A 82 -18.78 14.25 -1.39
N TRP A 83 -17.81 13.94 -2.27
CA TRP A 83 -17.64 14.71 -3.51
C TRP A 83 -18.63 14.28 -4.59
N THR A 84 -19.01 15.24 -5.43
CA THR A 84 -19.70 14.97 -6.69
C THR A 84 -18.67 14.96 -7.81
N VAL A 85 -18.34 13.77 -8.32
CA VAL A 85 -17.39 13.63 -9.42
C VAL A 85 -18.06 14.02 -10.73
N VAL A 86 -17.45 14.95 -11.47
CA VAL A 86 -17.96 15.46 -12.75
C VAL A 86 -17.00 15.09 -13.89
N PRO A 87 -17.52 14.94 -15.13
CA PRO A 87 -16.73 14.41 -16.24
C PRO A 87 -15.67 15.36 -16.78
N THR A 88 -15.77 16.64 -16.47
CA THR A 88 -14.82 17.63 -17.00
C THR A 88 -14.43 18.68 -15.96
N THR A 89 -13.19 19.17 -16.06
CA THR A 89 -12.68 20.27 -15.23
C THR A 89 -13.41 21.58 -15.41
N ARG A 90 -14.11 21.79 -16.54
CA ARG A 90 -14.91 22.99 -16.78
C ARG A 90 -16.10 23.11 -15.82
N GLN A 91 -16.54 22.00 -15.28
CA GLN A 91 -17.68 21.91 -14.34
C GLN A 91 -17.25 21.92 -12.89
N SER A 92 -15.95 21.98 -12.62
CA SER A 92 -15.43 21.86 -11.26
C SER A 92 -14.36 22.88 -10.97
N GLU A 93 -14.36 23.43 -9.76
CA GLU A 93 -13.26 24.23 -9.20
C GLU A 93 -12.16 23.35 -8.59
N GLN A 94 -12.44 22.08 -8.33
CA GLN A 94 -11.49 21.13 -7.78
C GLN A 94 -11.10 20.07 -8.80
N ILE A 95 -9.83 19.70 -8.79
CA ILE A 95 -9.28 18.67 -9.66
C ILE A 95 -8.51 17.67 -8.80
N ALA A 96 -8.84 16.39 -8.91
CA ALA A 96 -8.01 15.30 -8.42
C ALA A 96 -7.10 14.84 -9.55
N LEU A 97 -5.82 15.10 -9.42
CA LEU A 97 -4.79 14.57 -10.31
C LEU A 97 -4.39 13.20 -9.83
N ILE A 98 -4.38 12.21 -10.71
CA ILE A 98 -3.96 10.86 -10.39
C ILE A 98 -2.76 10.43 -11.22
N ASP A 99 -1.85 9.70 -10.58
CA ASP A 99 -0.70 9.05 -11.20
C ASP A 99 -0.56 7.63 -10.67
N VAL A 100 -0.27 6.69 -11.57
CA VAL A 100 -0.11 5.28 -11.24
C VAL A 100 1.13 4.72 -11.91
N GLU A 101 2.05 4.23 -11.07
CA GLU A 101 3.27 3.60 -11.54
C GLU A 101 3.37 2.16 -11.04
N GLN A 102 3.92 1.30 -11.89
CA GLN A 102 4.20 -0.10 -11.54
C GLN A 102 5.63 -0.47 -11.89
N GLY A 103 6.25 -1.27 -11.05
CA GLY A 103 7.62 -1.71 -11.28
C GLY A 103 8.14 -2.59 -10.17
N SER A 104 9.47 -2.78 -10.16
CA SER A 104 10.11 -3.38 -9.01
C SER A 104 9.99 -2.47 -7.78
N ARG A 105 10.14 -3.05 -6.60
CA ARG A 105 10.15 -2.29 -5.35
C ARG A 105 11.20 -1.16 -5.38
N GLU A 106 12.38 -1.47 -5.90
CA GLU A 106 13.50 -0.53 -6.01
C GLU A 106 13.17 0.63 -6.94
N ALA A 107 12.56 0.34 -8.10
CA ALA A 107 12.15 1.36 -9.05
C ALA A 107 11.11 2.31 -8.45
N ILE A 108 10.09 1.76 -7.78
CA ILE A 108 9.05 2.55 -7.11
C ILE A 108 9.64 3.35 -5.93
N ALA A 109 10.56 2.77 -5.16
CA ALA A 109 11.24 3.49 -4.08
C ALA A 109 12.08 4.66 -4.61
N ALA A 110 12.86 4.44 -5.68
CA ALA A 110 13.64 5.51 -6.32
C ALA A 110 12.76 6.62 -6.88
N LEU A 111 11.66 6.26 -7.56
CA LEU A 111 10.68 7.22 -8.06
C LEU A 111 10.04 8.02 -6.92
N SER A 112 9.64 7.35 -5.86
CA SER A 112 9.08 8.00 -4.66
C SER A 112 10.08 8.96 -4.01
N ALA A 113 11.36 8.58 -3.89
CA ALA A 113 12.40 9.44 -3.37
C ALA A 113 12.64 10.68 -4.25
N ALA A 114 12.65 10.51 -5.56
CA ALA A 114 12.81 11.63 -6.51
C ALA A 114 11.65 12.63 -6.45
N ARG A 115 10.46 12.18 -6.05
CA ARG A 115 9.25 13.02 -5.91
C ARG A 115 9.08 13.64 -4.52
N VAL A 116 9.92 13.29 -3.53
CA VAL A 116 9.89 13.85 -2.16
C VAL A 116 10.01 15.38 -2.14
N GLY A 117 10.68 15.99 -3.11
CA GLY A 117 10.74 17.45 -3.26
C GLY A 117 9.39 18.13 -3.54
N ARG A 118 8.30 17.36 -3.71
CA ARG A 118 6.94 17.86 -3.91
C ARG A 118 6.07 17.87 -2.65
N GLY A 119 6.60 17.47 -1.47
CA GLY A 119 5.90 17.62 -0.19
C GLY A 119 5.64 16.36 0.61
N ILE A 120 5.68 15.16 0.02
CA ILE A 120 5.47 13.91 0.76
C ILE A 120 6.81 13.30 1.15
N ALA A 121 7.06 13.20 2.45
CA ALA A 121 8.29 12.62 2.99
C ALA A 121 8.28 11.08 2.94
N GLY A 122 9.43 10.51 2.60
CA GLY A 122 9.78 9.12 2.88
C GLY A 122 9.62 8.14 1.71
N ALA A 123 10.76 7.58 1.29
CA ALA A 123 10.77 6.35 0.50
C ALA A 123 10.59 5.15 1.45
N PRO A 124 9.79 4.14 1.09
CA PRO A 124 9.71 2.92 1.88
C PRO A 124 11.05 2.17 1.92
N PRO A 125 11.35 1.44 3.00
CA PRO A 125 12.58 0.67 3.10
C PRO A 125 12.66 -0.40 2.01
N VAL A 126 13.81 -0.43 1.35
CA VAL A 126 14.10 -1.33 0.22
C VAL A 126 14.49 -2.72 0.73
N GLY A 127 13.70 -3.72 0.39
CA GLY A 127 14.07 -5.13 0.48
C GLY A 127 13.79 -5.79 -0.87
N SER A 128 14.80 -6.36 -1.52
CA SER A 128 14.60 -6.97 -2.84
C SER A 128 13.80 -8.28 -2.76
N SER A 129 12.79 -8.40 -3.60
CA SER A 129 12.06 -9.65 -3.81
C SER A 129 11.79 -9.82 -5.30
N ALA A 130 12.46 -10.79 -5.92
CA ALA A 130 12.45 -10.99 -7.37
C ALA A 130 11.07 -11.30 -7.99
N ASN A 131 10.07 -11.64 -7.16
CA ASN A 131 8.75 -12.06 -7.61
C ASN A 131 7.62 -11.14 -7.09
N VAL A 132 7.91 -9.86 -6.90
CA VAL A 132 6.95 -8.88 -6.39
C VAL A 132 6.88 -7.68 -7.33
N THR A 133 5.68 -7.31 -7.70
CA THR A 133 5.38 -6.05 -8.39
C THR A 133 4.88 -5.05 -7.35
N ALA A 134 5.53 -3.92 -7.27
CA ALA A 134 5.09 -2.77 -6.49
C ALA A 134 4.23 -1.86 -7.37
N THR A 135 3.18 -1.30 -6.78
CA THR A 135 2.32 -0.29 -7.41
C THR A 135 2.29 0.94 -6.53
N LEU A 136 2.49 2.09 -7.12
CA LEU A 136 2.33 3.41 -6.53
C LEU A 136 1.06 4.04 -7.09
N LEU A 137 0.22 4.57 -6.21
CA LEU A 137 -0.87 5.49 -6.54
C LEU A 137 -0.58 6.83 -5.86
N GLU A 138 -0.52 7.89 -6.63
CA GLU A 138 -0.49 9.28 -6.15
C GLU A 138 -1.79 9.98 -6.53
N VAL A 139 -2.32 10.76 -5.59
CA VAL A 139 -3.49 11.61 -5.82
C VAL A 139 -3.22 12.97 -5.20
N ALA A 140 -3.37 14.04 -6.00
CA ALA A 140 -3.30 15.40 -5.51
C ALA A 140 -4.62 16.11 -5.79
N ILE A 141 -5.23 16.69 -4.76
CA ILE A 141 -6.45 17.50 -4.91
C ILE A 141 -6.05 18.96 -4.87
N ARG A 142 -6.33 19.66 -5.97
CA ARG A 142 -5.97 21.06 -6.13
C ARG A 142 -7.16 21.92 -6.52
N ARG A 143 -7.06 23.22 -6.24
CA ARG A 143 -7.98 24.22 -6.77
C ARG A 143 -7.60 24.55 -8.21
N ARG A 144 -8.61 24.61 -9.10
CA ARG A 144 -8.39 24.85 -10.51
C ARG A 144 -7.95 26.30 -10.79
N SER A 145 -8.52 27.29 -10.08
CA SER A 145 -8.30 28.71 -10.31
C SER A 145 -6.86 29.17 -10.07
N ASP A 146 -6.20 28.65 -9.03
CA ASP A 146 -4.86 29.08 -8.63
C ASP A 146 -3.84 27.93 -8.56
N GLY A 147 -4.26 26.71 -8.81
CA GLY A 147 -3.40 25.52 -8.76
C GLY A 147 -2.99 25.08 -7.36
N THR A 148 -3.51 25.72 -6.30
CA THR A 148 -3.17 25.37 -4.91
C THR A 148 -3.54 23.91 -4.62
N VAL A 149 -2.54 23.08 -4.30
CA VAL A 149 -2.72 21.72 -3.80
C VAL A 149 -3.05 21.82 -2.31
N PHE A 150 -4.23 21.39 -1.92
CA PHE A 150 -4.68 21.43 -0.53
C PHE A 150 -4.70 20.05 0.13
N TRP A 151 -4.66 18.98 -0.64
CA TRP A 151 -4.45 17.62 -0.17
C TRP A 151 -3.66 16.80 -1.18
N GLU A 152 -2.73 16.03 -0.70
CA GLU A 152 -1.92 15.10 -1.50
C GLU A 152 -1.78 13.79 -0.74
N GLY A 153 -1.87 12.69 -1.45
CA GLY A 153 -1.73 11.37 -0.87
C GLY A 153 -1.00 10.41 -1.78
N ARG A 154 -0.21 9.54 -1.18
CA ARG A 154 0.56 8.48 -1.83
C ARG A 154 0.28 7.16 -1.14
N ALA A 155 0.03 6.13 -1.93
CA ALA A 155 -0.12 4.76 -1.46
C ALA A 155 0.79 3.83 -2.25
N VAL A 156 1.57 3.01 -1.56
CA VAL A 156 2.42 1.98 -2.17
C VAL A 156 2.00 0.63 -1.63
N GLY A 157 1.76 -0.29 -2.52
CA GLY A 157 1.42 -1.67 -2.18
C GLY A 157 2.12 -2.66 -3.09
N GLU A 158 2.19 -3.89 -2.66
CA GLU A 158 2.85 -4.96 -3.36
C GLU A 158 1.92 -6.13 -3.61
N GLY A 159 2.19 -6.82 -4.70
CA GLY A 159 1.55 -8.09 -5.05
C GLY A 159 2.56 -9.02 -5.67
N ARG A 160 2.32 -10.33 -5.58
CA ARG A 160 3.16 -11.32 -6.26
C ARG A 160 3.00 -11.12 -7.77
N THR A 161 4.12 -10.98 -8.48
CA THR A 161 4.13 -10.81 -9.94
C THR A 161 3.30 -11.90 -10.63
N GLY A 162 2.47 -11.51 -11.58
CA GLY A 162 1.60 -12.42 -12.33
C GLY A 162 0.29 -12.83 -11.62
N THR A 163 0.02 -12.32 -10.41
CA THR A 163 -1.26 -12.56 -9.74
C THR A 163 -2.28 -11.45 -10.04
N ALA A 164 -3.56 -11.75 -9.83
CA ALA A 164 -4.64 -10.76 -9.97
C ALA A 164 -4.46 -9.55 -9.02
N GLU A 165 -3.90 -9.78 -7.82
CA GLU A 165 -3.64 -8.71 -6.86
C GLU A 165 -2.55 -7.74 -7.31
N ALA A 166 -1.61 -8.19 -8.15
CA ALA A 166 -0.58 -7.35 -8.75
C ALA A 166 -1.06 -6.68 -10.05
N ALA A 167 -2.20 -7.12 -10.61
CA ALA A 167 -2.77 -6.47 -11.78
C ALA A 167 -3.11 -5.00 -11.48
N GLY A 168 -2.71 -4.09 -12.38
CA GLY A 168 -2.76 -2.64 -12.14
C GLY A 168 -4.10 -2.15 -11.63
N THR A 169 -5.20 -2.59 -12.22
CA THR A 169 -6.55 -2.16 -11.84
C THR A 169 -6.97 -2.63 -10.43
N ALA A 170 -6.67 -3.89 -10.07
CA ALA A 170 -6.96 -4.43 -8.74
C ALA A 170 -6.06 -3.80 -7.68
N ALA A 171 -4.77 -3.62 -7.99
CA ALA A 171 -3.83 -2.94 -7.11
C ALA A 171 -4.30 -1.52 -6.80
N VAL A 172 -4.65 -0.72 -7.82
CA VAL A 172 -5.12 0.66 -7.65
C VAL A 172 -6.41 0.72 -6.83
N GLY A 173 -7.34 -0.22 -7.01
CA GLY A 173 -8.55 -0.30 -6.19
C GLY A 173 -8.26 -0.46 -4.69
N ARG A 174 -7.29 -1.33 -4.33
CA ARG A 174 -6.85 -1.49 -2.94
C ARG A 174 -6.11 -0.25 -2.42
N LEU A 175 -5.22 0.32 -3.23
CA LEU A 175 -4.45 1.50 -2.87
C LEU A 175 -5.35 2.70 -2.63
N ALA A 176 -6.35 2.94 -3.49
CA ALA A 176 -7.34 4.00 -3.30
C ALA A 176 -8.13 3.80 -1.99
N GLY A 177 -8.63 2.59 -1.73
CA GLY A 177 -9.32 2.28 -0.48
C GLY A 177 -8.46 2.54 0.77
N ALA A 178 -7.17 2.19 0.73
CA ALA A 178 -6.23 2.46 1.82
C ALA A 178 -5.90 3.96 1.95
N LEU A 179 -5.67 4.62 0.81
CA LEU A 179 -5.30 6.03 0.73
C LEU A 179 -6.36 6.94 1.32
N PHE A 180 -7.63 6.66 1.03
CA PHE A 180 -8.78 7.47 1.45
C PHE A 180 -9.49 6.95 2.71
N ARG A 181 -8.95 5.93 3.41
CA ARG A 181 -9.60 5.30 4.57
C ARG A 181 -10.00 6.32 5.63
N ASP A 182 -9.09 7.03 6.22
CA ASP A 182 -9.33 7.96 7.32
C ASP A 182 -9.12 9.41 6.85
N PHE A 183 -9.70 9.73 5.68
CA PHE A 183 -9.53 11.04 5.04
C PHE A 183 -9.94 12.21 5.95
N PRO A 184 -9.14 13.28 6.04
CA PRO A 184 -7.91 13.59 5.28
C PRO A 184 -6.67 12.84 5.78
N GLY A 185 -6.73 12.21 6.95
CA GLY A 185 -5.67 11.47 7.58
C GLY A 185 -4.65 12.34 8.32
N GLU A 186 -3.67 11.72 8.93
CA GLU A 186 -2.60 12.43 9.61
C GLU A 186 -1.60 12.96 8.58
N SER A 187 -1.36 14.29 8.59
CA SER A 187 -0.46 14.95 7.64
C SER A 187 1.00 14.74 8.00
N GLY A 188 1.85 14.47 7.00
CA GLY A 188 3.30 14.37 7.16
C GLY A 188 3.82 13.05 7.73
N ARG A 189 2.96 12.02 7.88
CA ARG A 189 3.37 10.70 8.36
C ARG A 189 3.09 9.60 7.35
N ILE A 190 3.96 8.58 7.38
CA ILE A 190 3.73 7.33 6.65
C ILE A 190 3.17 6.31 7.64
N ILE A 191 2.04 5.74 7.30
CA ILE A 191 1.38 4.67 8.07
C ILE A 191 1.25 3.41 7.22
N ARG A 192 1.16 2.25 7.88
CA ARG A 192 0.86 0.99 7.20
C ARG A 192 -0.57 0.59 7.47
N VAL A 193 -1.35 0.51 6.40
CA VAL A 193 -2.76 0.11 6.40
C VAL A 193 -2.85 -1.36 5.99
N ARG A 194 -3.58 -2.16 6.76
CA ARG A 194 -3.85 -3.59 6.49
C ARG A 194 -5.23 -3.79 5.90
#